data_cfe4567c198667c04124bcfbd1631f34
#
_entry.id   cfe4567c198667c04124bcfbd1631f34
#
_cell.length_a   1.000
_cell.length_b   1.000
_cell.length_c   1.000
_cell.angle_alpha   90.00
_cell.angle_beta   90.00
_cell.angle_gamma   90.00
#
_symmetry.space_group_name_H-M   'P 1'
#
loop_
_entity.id
_entity.type
_entity.pdbx_description
1 polymer ?
#
loop_
_entity_poly.entity_id
_entity_poly.type
_entity_poly.pdbx_seq_one_letter_code
_entity_poly.pdbx_strand_id
1 'polypeptide(L)'
;MNEIDKKQVETRMLNLLRARTLIYRRAKNVQAVGLIISLVFPIVGLIVSALLLPSKPFIAFAALMFSFLEVLLLDRWHRAQLKNAAKLQEDFDCTVLQMDWNTFLVGNRIDPEDVFADACKKLSDEDEQRLINWYPLAVKELPLHLARLVCQRTNLWYDSALRKRY
;
A
#
# COMPACT_ATOMS: atom_id res chain seq x y z
N MET A 1 7.89 29.16 -13.66
CA MET A 1 6.86 28.11 -13.73
C MET A 1 7.50 26.83 -13.27
N ASN A 2 6.86 26.07 -12.38
CA ASN A 2 7.34 24.74 -12.01
C ASN A 2 6.92 23.72 -13.07
N GLU A 3 7.53 22.53 -13.06
CA GLU A 3 7.28 21.48 -14.06
C GLU A 3 6.55 20.25 -13.47
N ILE A 4 5.87 20.44 -12.33
CA ILE A 4 5.20 19.35 -11.60
C ILE A 4 4.15 18.66 -12.49
N ASP A 5 3.36 19.47 -13.24
CA ASP A 5 2.33 18.98 -14.16
C ASP A 5 2.88 18.08 -15.26
N LYS A 6 4.08 18.38 -15.79
CA LYS A 6 4.74 17.57 -16.82
C LYS A 6 5.39 16.33 -16.23
N LYS A 7 6.12 16.49 -15.13
CA LYS A 7 6.85 15.38 -14.49
C LYS A 7 5.93 14.29 -13.98
N GLN A 8 4.79 14.63 -13.38
CA GLN A 8 3.88 13.63 -12.83
C GLN A 8 3.29 12.66 -13.87
N VAL A 9 3.23 13.05 -15.15
CA VAL A 9 2.71 12.21 -16.24
C VAL A 9 3.80 11.47 -17.01
N GLU A 10 5.07 11.62 -16.63
CA GLU A 10 6.15 10.82 -17.22
C GLU A 10 5.92 9.33 -16.97
N THR A 11 6.26 8.50 -17.95
CA THR A 11 6.05 7.04 -17.88
C THR A 11 6.64 6.41 -16.62
N ARG A 12 7.84 6.86 -16.22
CA ARG A 12 8.47 6.39 -14.96
C ARG A 12 7.63 6.71 -13.75
N MET A 13 7.10 7.93 -13.66
CA MET A 13 6.29 8.38 -12.52
C MET A 13 4.96 7.64 -12.45
N LEU A 14 4.32 7.43 -13.60
CA LEU A 14 3.10 6.62 -13.67
C LEU A 14 3.36 5.17 -13.27
N ASN A 15 4.50 4.58 -13.64
CA ASN A 15 4.86 3.23 -13.21
C ASN A 15 5.09 3.12 -11.70
N LEU A 16 5.68 4.13 -11.05
CA LEU A 16 5.79 4.18 -9.59
C LEU A 16 4.42 4.17 -8.92
N LEU A 17 3.48 4.99 -9.41
CA LEU A 17 2.12 5.05 -8.87
C LEU A 17 1.32 3.77 -9.14
N ARG A 18 1.49 3.15 -10.31
CA ARG A 18 0.88 1.84 -10.64
C ARG A 18 1.37 0.75 -9.69
N ALA A 19 2.68 0.60 -9.58
CA ALA A 19 3.30 -0.38 -8.69
C ALA A 19 2.84 -0.19 -7.24
N ARG A 20 2.88 1.05 -6.73
CA ARG A 20 2.37 1.42 -5.41
C ARG A 20 0.92 0.98 -5.22
N THR A 21 0.03 1.31 -6.15
CA THR A 21 -1.40 1.01 -6.06
C THR A 21 -1.66 -0.49 -6.02
N LEU A 22 -0.94 -1.26 -6.84
CA LEU A 22 -1.05 -2.72 -6.88
C LEU A 22 -0.53 -3.39 -5.61
N ILE A 23 0.58 -2.88 -5.05
CA ILE A 23 1.12 -3.37 -3.79
C ILE A 23 0.13 -3.11 -2.64
N TYR A 24 -0.43 -1.91 -2.53
CA TYR A 24 -1.47 -1.61 -1.53
C TYR A 24 -2.71 -2.49 -1.68
N ARG A 25 -3.18 -2.70 -2.91
CA ARG A 25 -4.34 -3.59 -3.18
C ARG A 25 -4.04 -5.02 -2.76
N ARG A 26 -2.85 -5.54 -3.08
CA ARG A 26 -2.42 -6.88 -2.67
C ARG A 26 -2.33 -7.00 -1.15
N ALA A 27 -1.72 -6.02 -0.48
CA ALA A 27 -1.63 -5.99 0.98
C ALA A 27 -3.03 -5.98 1.63
N LYS A 28 -3.95 -5.17 1.12
CA LYS A 28 -5.34 -5.08 1.60
C LYS A 28 -6.11 -6.39 1.38
N ASN A 29 -5.95 -7.02 0.22
CA ASN A 29 -6.62 -8.30 -0.08
C ASN A 29 -6.14 -9.41 0.85
N VAL A 30 -4.84 -9.52 1.09
CA VAL A 30 -4.29 -10.51 2.03
C VAL A 30 -4.77 -10.25 3.45
N GLN A 31 -4.83 -8.99 3.88
CA GLN A 31 -5.40 -8.64 5.18
C GLN A 31 -6.88 -9.02 5.28
N ALA A 32 -7.68 -8.75 4.26
CA ALA A 32 -9.10 -9.10 4.23
C ALA A 32 -9.31 -10.63 4.29
N VAL A 33 -8.51 -11.39 3.52
CA VAL A 33 -8.54 -12.86 3.57
C VAL A 33 -8.13 -13.37 4.95
N GLY A 34 -7.07 -12.81 5.56
CA GLY A 34 -6.66 -13.15 6.93
C GLY A 34 -7.80 -12.94 7.94
N LEU A 35 -8.48 -11.77 7.89
CA LEU A 35 -9.62 -11.48 8.75
C LEU A 35 -10.79 -12.47 8.56
N ILE A 36 -11.10 -12.84 7.31
CA ILE A 36 -12.15 -13.82 7.04
C ILE A 36 -11.78 -15.17 7.64
N ILE A 37 -10.56 -15.63 7.44
CA ILE A 37 -10.09 -16.90 7.97
C ILE A 37 -10.08 -16.88 9.50
N SER A 38 -9.61 -15.82 10.13
CA SER A 38 -9.58 -15.69 11.60
C SER A 38 -10.98 -15.67 12.25
N LEU A 39 -12.01 -15.29 11.50
CA LEU A 39 -13.40 -15.34 11.93
C LEU A 39 -14.03 -16.73 11.69
N VAL A 40 -13.83 -17.28 10.51
CA VAL A 40 -14.45 -18.56 10.10
C VAL A 40 -13.84 -19.74 10.83
N PHE A 41 -12.52 -19.75 11.04
CA PHE A 41 -11.83 -20.87 11.68
C PHE A 41 -12.32 -21.19 13.09
N PRO A 42 -12.51 -20.26 14.03
CA PRO A 42 -13.10 -20.53 15.35
C PRO A 42 -14.54 -21.04 15.27
N ILE A 43 -15.36 -20.51 14.35
CA ILE A 43 -16.75 -20.93 14.20
C ILE A 43 -16.81 -22.40 13.76
N VAL A 44 -16.03 -22.76 12.74
CA VAL A 44 -15.91 -24.14 12.28
C VAL A 44 -15.38 -25.05 13.40
N GLY A 45 -14.35 -24.60 14.12
CA GLY A 45 -13.79 -25.31 15.26
C GLY A 45 -14.81 -25.57 16.35
N LEU A 46 -15.69 -24.62 16.63
CA LEU A 46 -16.76 -24.74 17.62
C LEU A 46 -17.79 -25.79 17.21
N ILE A 47 -18.21 -25.81 15.93
CA ILE A 47 -19.12 -26.79 15.37
C ILE A 47 -18.53 -28.23 15.44
N VAL A 48 -17.28 -28.36 14.98
CA VAL A 48 -16.59 -29.66 15.01
C VAL A 48 -16.38 -30.15 16.42
N SER A 49 -16.04 -29.27 17.37
CA SER A 49 -15.88 -29.67 18.79
C SER A 49 -17.18 -30.05 19.48
N ALA A 50 -18.34 -29.57 19.02
CA ALA A 50 -19.64 -29.95 19.51
C ALA A 50 -20.05 -31.34 18.99
N LEU A 51 -19.66 -31.67 17.75
CA LEU A 51 -19.99 -32.98 17.13
C LEU A 51 -19.00 -34.08 17.54
N LEU A 52 -17.73 -33.76 17.78
CA LEU A 52 -16.66 -34.72 18.02
C LEU A 52 -15.92 -34.35 19.35
N LEU A 53 -16.49 -34.80 20.48
CA LEU A 53 -15.94 -34.51 21.80
C LEU A 53 -14.41 -34.77 21.99
N PRO A 54 -13.84 -35.89 21.47
CA PRO A 54 -12.42 -36.18 21.64
C PRO A 54 -11.50 -35.24 20.88
N SER A 55 -12.01 -34.46 19.91
CA SER A 55 -11.20 -33.56 19.08
C SER A 55 -10.92 -32.18 19.70
N LYS A 56 -11.58 -31.83 20.80
CA LYS A 56 -11.44 -30.48 21.45
C LYS A 56 -10.00 -30.01 21.66
N PRO A 57 -9.09 -30.81 22.27
CA PRO A 57 -7.71 -30.36 22.51
C PRO A 57 -6.93 -30.13 21.23
N PHE A 58 -7.19 -30.95 20.19
CA PHE A 58 -6.53 -30.80 18.89
C PHE A 58 -6.99 -29.54 18.15
N ILE A 59 -8.28 -29.20 18.21
CA ILE A 59 -8.85 -27.99 17.63
C ILE A 59 -8.28 -26.75 18.33
N ALA A 60 -8.22 -26.76 19.66
CA ALA A 60 -7.65 -25.67 20.44
C ALA A 60 -6.16 -25.47 20.12
N PHE A 61 -5.39 -26.53 20.01
CA PHE A 61 -3.99 -26.47 19.61
C PHE A 61 -3.82 -25.94 18.18
N ALA A 62 -4.62 -26.41 17.22
CA ALA A 62 -4.59 -25.93 15.84
C ALA A 62 -4.95 -24.45 15.74
N ALA A 63 -5.93 -23.97 16.51
CA ALA A 63 -6.30 -22.56 16.58
C ALA A 63 -5.15 -21.69 17.09
N LEU A 64 -4.48 -22.15 18.16
CA LEU A 64 -3.34 -21.44 18.75
C LEU A 64 -2.16 -21.38 17.76
N MET A 65 -1.84 -22.49 17.10
CA MET A 65 -0.78 -22.53 16.07
C MET A 65 -1.10 -21.64 14.88
N PHE A 66 -2.36 -21.64 14.43
CA PHE A 66 -2.80 -20.76 13.34
C PHE A 66 -2.65 -19.28 13.70
N SER A 67 -3.14 -18.87 14.88
CA SER A 67 -2.99 -17.48 15.35
C SER A 67 -1.53 -17.05 15.47
N PHE A 68 -0.67 -17.95 15.93
CA PHE A 68 0.77 -17.69 16.02
C PHE A 68 1.42 -17.49 14.64
N LEU A 69 1.07 -18.34 13.67
CA LEU A 69 1.56 -18.22 12.29
C LEU A 69 1.04 -16.94 11.61
N GLU A 70 -0.21 -16.58 11.84
CA GLU A 70 -0.80 -15.34 11.32
C GLU A 70 0.00 -14.11 11.77
N VAL A 71 0.25 -13.99 13.08
CA VAL A 71 1.01 -12.86 13.63
C VAL A 71 2.45 -12.84 13.11
N LEU A 72 3.13 -13.98 13.04
CA LEU A 72 4.54 -14.01 12.64
C LEU A 72 4.76 -13.79 11.15
N LEU A 73 3.91 -14.35 10.30
CA LEU A 73 4.14 -14.38 8.86
C LEU A 73 3.34 -13.30 8.14
N LEU A 74 2.03 -13.23 8.37
CA LEU A 74 1.15 -12.31 7.63
C LEU A 74 1.37 -10.86 8.03
N ASP A 75 1.50 -10.56 9.33
CA ASP A 75 1.72 -9.20 9.78
C ASP A 75 3.08 -8.66 9.32
N ARG A 76 4.13 -9.49 9.42
CA ARG A 76 5.47 -9.11 8.93
C ARG A 76 5.48 -8.86 7.43
N TRP A 77 4.85 -9.75 6.65
CA TRP A 77 4.74 -9.60 5.21
C TRP A 77 3.92 -8.34 4.85
N HIS A 78 2.78 -8.14 5.50
CA HIS A 78 1.91 -6.99 5.28
C HIS A 78 2.65 -5.66 5.53
N ARG A 79 3.35 -5.55 6.64
CA ARG A 79 4.18 -4.35 6.95
C ARG A 79 5.28 -4.13 5.91
N ALA A 80 5.91 -5.18 5.42
CA ALA A 80 6.92 -5.07 4.36
C ALA A 80 6.30 -4.51 3.06
N GLN A 81 5.11 -4.98 2.66
CA GLN A 81 4.39 -4.47 1.49
C GLN A 81 4.03 -2.99 1.66
N LEU A 82 3.49 -2.61 2.82
CA LEU A 82 3.16 -1.20 3.10
C LEU A 82 4.41 -0.31 3.06
N LYS A 83 5.54 -0.78 3.61
CA LYS A 83 6.81 -0.06 3.54
C LYS A 83 7.29 0.12 2.10
N ASN A 84 7.20 -0.91 1.27
CA ASN A 84 7.57 -0.82 -0.15
C ASN A 84 6.66 0.16 -0.91
N ALA A 85 5.35 0.10 -0.68
CA ALA A 85 4.42 1.03 -1.28
C ALA A 85 4.68 2.50 -0.86
N ALA A 86 5.03 2.73 0.41
CA ALA A 86 5.41 4.06 0.91
C ALA A 86 6.72 4.56 0.26
N LYS A 87 7.70 3.67 0.05
CA LYS A 87 8.95 4.04 -0.66
C LYS A 87 8.69 4.45 -2.12
N LEU A 88 7.79 3.75 -2.81
CA LEU A 88 7.41 4.11 -4.19
C LEU A 88 6.73 5.48 -4.24
N GLN A 89 5.86 5.77 -3.27
CA GLN A 89 5.25 7.09 -3.14
C GLN A 89 6.31 8.17 -2.89
N GLU A 90 7.25 7.92 -1.99
CA GLU A 90 8.32 8.86 -1.67
C GLU A 90 9.24 9.11 -2.89
N ASP A 91 9.56 8.07 -3.69
CA ASP A 91 10.35 8.24 -4.92
C ASP A 91 9.60 9.09 -5.95
N PHE A 92 8.30 8.88 -6.09
CA PHE A 92 7.45 9.73 -6.91
C PHE A 92 7.46 11.18 -6.41
N ASP A 93 7.21 11.39 -5.12
CA ASP A 93 7.11 12.73 -4.52
C ASP A 93 8.44 13.48 -4.59
N CYS A 94 9.55 12.84 -4.23
CA CYS A 94 10.88 13.44 -4.32
C CYS A 94 11.23 13.84 -5.76
N THR A 95 10.89 12.99 -6.73
CA THR A 95 11.21 13.25 -8.15
C THR A 95 10.34 14.37 -8.73
N VAL A 96 9.02 14.30 -8.52
CA VAL A 96 8.06 15.28 -9.06
C VAL A 96 8.21 16.64 -8.38
N LEU A 97 8.38 16.65 -7.07
CA LEU A 97 8.52 17.87 -6.28
C LEU A 97 9.97 18.38 -6.23
N GLN A 98 10.91 17.71 -6.89
CA GLN A 98 12.35 18.07 -6.92
C GLN A 98 12.93 18.20 -5.50
N MET A 99 12.64 17.21 -4.65
CA MET A 99 13.18 17.10 -3.30
C MET A 99 14.28 16.04 -3.26
N ASP A 100 15.21 16.18 -2.32
CA ASP A 100 16.28 15.21 -2.13
C ASP A 100 15.76 13.93 -1.49
N TRP A 101 16.26 12.79 -2.00
CA TRP A 101 15.97 11.48 -1.41
C TRP A 101 16.76 11.30 -0.11
N ASN A 102 16.07 11.08 0.98
CA ASN A 102 16.70 10.85 2.27
C ASN A 102 16.93 9.35 2.53
N THR A 103 18.12 8.87 2.16
CA THR A 103 18.50 7.46 2.34
C THR A 103 18.49 7.01 3.81
N PHE A 104 18.75 7.92 4.74
CA PHE A 104 18.78 7.58 6.17
C PHE A 104 17.38 7.28 6.71
N LEU A 105 16.36 8.01 6.30
CA LEU A 105 14.98 7.81 6.76
C LEU A 105 14.25 6.73 5.97
N VAL A 106 14.40 6.73 4.65
CA VAL A 106 13.62 5.88 3.74
C VAL A 106 14.36 4.59 3.37
N GLY A 107 15.70 4.64 3.41
CA GLY A 107 16.57 3.56 2.93
C GLY A 107 16.81 3.67 1.42
N ASN A 108 17.32 2.61 0.81
CA ASN A 108 17.56 2.58 -0.64
C ASN A 108 16.24 2.63 -1.42
N ARG A 109 16.28 3.20 -2.61
CA ARG A 109 15.18 3.14 -3.58
C ARG A 109 14.92 1.68 -3.96
N ILE A 110 13.70 1.41 -4.44
CA ILE A 110 13.34 0.11 -4.98
C ILE A 110 13.95 -0.01 -6.38
N ASP A 111 14.46 -1.19 -6.71
CA ASP A 111 15.08 -1.43 -8.00
C ASP A 111 14.07 -1.24 -9.14
N PRO A 112 14.49 -0.58 -10.24
CA PRO A 112 13.59 -0.28 -11.37
C PRO A 112 12.91 -1.52 -11.98
N GLU A 113 13.59 -2.68 -11.95
CA GLU A 113 13.08 -3.95 -12.42
C GLU A 113 11.89 -4.44 -11.59
N ASP A 114 11.98 -4.30 -10.26
CA ASP A 114 10.89 -4.66 -9.34
C ASP A 114 9.68 -3.73 -9.52
N VAL A 115 9.95 -2.42 -9.69
CA VAL A 115 8.91 -1.44 -10.01
C VAL A 115 8.19 -1.81 -11.31
N PHE A 116 8.95 -2.13 -12.36
CA PHE A 116 8.40 -2.50 -13.65
C PHE A 116 7.58 -3.79 -13.60
N ALA A 117 8.09 -4.81 -12.91
CA ALA A 117 7.40 -6.10 -12.74
C ALA A 117 6.02 -5.94 -12.06
N ASP A 118 5.90 -5.03 -11.10
CA ASP A 118 4.60 -4.72 -10.50
C ASP A 118 3.77 -3.78 -11.38
N ALA A 119 4.35 -2.77 -12.02
CA ALA A 119 3.65 -1.81 -12.88
C ALA A 119 3.03 -2.44 -14.14
N CYS A 120 3.60 -3.53 -14.66
CA CYS A 120 3.07 -4.24 -15.84
C CYS A 120 1.76 -4.99 -15.56
N LYS A 121 1.37 -5.18 -14.32
CA LYS A 121 0.10 -5.83 -13.97
C LYS A 121 -1.07 -4.89 -14.27
N LYS A 122 -2.14 -5.44 -14.84
CA LYS A 122 -3.30 -4.65 -15.27
C LYS A 122 -4.01 -3.97 -14.09
N LEU A 123 -4.13 -2.67 -14.16
CA LEU A 123 -5.04 -1.87 -13.33
C LEU A 123 -6.41 -1.72 -14.04
N SER A 124 -7.45 -1.34 -13.28
CA SER A 124 -8.70 -0.93 -13.89
C SER A 124 -8.54 0.44 -14.55
N ASP A 125 -9.31 0.68 -15.62
CA ASP A 125 -9.25 1.95 -16.36
C ASP A 125 -9.56 3.16 -15.46
N GLU A 126 -10.46 2.98 -14.48
CA GLU A 126 -10.78 4.03 -13.49
C GLU A 126 -9.59 4.37 -12.60
N ASP A 127 -8.83 3.35 -12.16
CA ASP A 127 -7.64 3.59 -11.34
C ASP A 127 -6.53 4.24 -12.15
N GLU A 128 -6.34 3.85 -13.42
CA GLU A 128 -5.37 4.48 -14.29
C GLU A 128 -5.66 5.98 -14.50
N GLN A 129 -6.92 6.34 -14.72
CA GLN A 129 -7.33 7.74 -14.87
C GLN A 129 -7.04 8.56 -13.60
N ARG A 130 -7.17 7.95 -12.41
CA ARG A 130 -6.85 8.62 -11.13
C ARG A 130 -5.35 8.89 -10.95
N LEU A 131 -4.48 8.12 -11.61
CA LEU A 131 -3.03 8.30 -11.51
C LEU A 131 -2.50 9.44 -12.39
N ILE A 132 -3.18 9.76 -13.50
CA ILE A 132 -2.72 10.74 -14.50
C ILE A 132 -2.58 12.15 -13.92
N ASN A 133 -3.46 12.54 -13.00
CA ASN A 133 -3.43 13.85 -12.35
C ASN A 133 -3.36 13.69 -10.84
N TRP A 134 -2.27 13.09 -10.36
CA TRP A 134 -2.06 12.85 -8.94
C TRP A 134 -2.07 14.14 -8.11
N TYR A 135 -1.37 15.16 -8.59
CA TYR A 135 -1.41 16.51 -8.05
C TYR A 135 -2.30 17.42 -8.89
N PRO A 136 -2.98 18.41 -8.26
CA PRO A 136 -3.82 19.37 -8.97
C PRO A 136 -3.04 20.14 -10.04
N LEU A 137 -3.59 20.26 -11.24
CA LEU A 137 -2.94 20.99 -12.33
C LEU A 137 -2.69 22.49 -12.04
N ALA A 138 -3.51 23.07 -11.14
CA ALA A 138 -3.35 24.46 -10.72
C ALA A 138 -2.01 24.76 -10.03
N VAL A 139 -1.31 23.76 -9.49
CA VAL A 139 -0.01 23.96 -8.84
C VAL A 139 1.08 24.45 -9.80
N LYS A 140 0.93 24.26 -11.12
CA LYS A 140 1.87 24.71 -12.13
C LYS A 140 2.08 26.24 -12.13
N GLU A 141 1.07 26.99 -11.72
CA GLU A 141 1.08 28.46 -11.68
C GLU A 141 1.82 29.02 -10.46
N LEU A 142 2.07 28.18 -9.47
CA LEU A 142 2.73 28.59 -8.22
C LEU A 142 4.26 28.51 -8.33
N PRO A 143 4.98 29.35 -7.58
CA PRO A 143 6.41 29.15 -7.33
C PRO A 143 6.66 27.77 -6.72
N LEU A 144 7.78 27.13 -7.06
CA LEU A 144 8.07 25.74 -6.68
C LEU A 144 7.92 25.45 -5.17
N HIS A 145 8.37 26.36 -4.32
CA HIS A 145 8.29 26.18 -2.86
C HIS A 145 6.84 26.16 -2.36
N LEU A 146 5.94 26.99 -2.93
CA LEU A 146 4.52 26.98 -2.59
C LEU A 146 3.82 25.76 -3.19
N ALA A 147 4.16 25.38 -4.43
CA ALA A 147 3.63 24.18 -5.07
C ALA A 147 3.95 22.92 -4.25
N ARG A 148 5.18 22.80 -3.73
CA ARG A 148 5.58 21.72 -2.81
C ARG A 148 4.67 21.63 -1.58
N LEU A 149 4.42 22.76 -0.91
CA LEU A 149 3.56 22.79 0.28
C LEU A 149 2.12 22.36 -0.04
N VAL A 150 1.57 22.83 -1.16
CA VAL A 150 0.22 22.43 -1.60
C VAL A 150 0.15 20.93 -1.89
N CYS A 151 1.13 20.37 -2.60
CA CYS A 151 1.19 18.94 -2.90
C CYS A 151 1.35 18.10 -1.62
N GLN A 152 2.23 18.48 -0.71
CA GLN A 152 2.40 17.80 0.58
C GLN A 152 1.13 17.87 1.44
N ARG A 153 0.45 19.03 1.47
CA ARG A 153 -0.86 19.15 2.13
C ARG A 153 -1.88 18.19 1.53
N THR A 154 -1.89 18.03 0.21
CA THR A 154 -2.79 17.09 -0.48
C THR A 154 -2.52 15.65 -0.03
N ASN A 155 -1.26 15.23 0.03
CA ASN A 155 -0.85 13.91 0.53
C ASN A 155 -1.33 13.67 1.97
N LEU A 156 -1.09 14.64 2.87
CA LEU A 156 -1.53 14.57 4.27
C LEU A 156 -3.04 14.49 4.41
N TRP A 157 -3.78 15.22 3.58
CA TRP A 157 -5.24 15.18 3.56
C TRP A 157 -5.76 13.79 3.16
N TYR A 158 -5.20 13.20 2.10
CA TYR A 158 -5.55 11.83 1.68
C TYR A 158 -5.24 10.80 2.74
N ASP A 159 -4.07 10.86 3.36
CA ASP A 159 -3.68 9.95 4.45
C ASP A 159 -4.63 10.09 5.66
N SER A 160 -4.96 11.32 6.05
CA SER A 160 -5.92 11.58 7.12
C SER A 160 -7.33 11.06 6.77
N ALA A 161 -7.78 11.25 5.53
CA ALA A 161 -9.08 10.76 5.09
C ALA A 161 -9.15 9.22 5.06
N LEU A 162 -8.05 8.55 4.70
CA LEU A 162 -7.95 7.08 4.78
C LEU A 162 -8.03 6.59 6.22
N ARG A 163 -7.27 7.20 7.15
CA ARG A 163 -7.27 6.81 8.58
C ARG A 163 -8.62 6.99 9.26
N LYS A 164 -9.44 7.96 8.82
CA LYS A 164 -10.79 8.16 9.36
C LYS A 164 -11.80 7.12 8.90
N ARG A 165 -11.49 6.36 7.84
CA ARG A 165 -12.38 5.32 7.28
C ARG A 165 -12.13 3.94 7.88
N TYR A 166 -11.05 3.79 8.64
CA TYR A 166 -10.63 2.56 9.33
C TYR A 166 -10.57 2.77 10.84
#